data_b8ab24366c61fc299652cd007003dc3b
#
_entry.id   b8ab24366c61fc299652cd007003dc3b
#
_cell.length_a   1.000
_cell.length_b   1.000
_cell.length_c   1.000
_cell.angle_alpha   90.00
_cell.angle_beta   90.00
_cell.angle_gamma   90.00
#
_symmetry.space_group_name_H-M   'P 1'
#
loop_
_entity.id
_entity.type
_entity.pdbx_description
1 polymer ?
#
loop_
_entity_poly.entity_id
_entity_poly.type
_entity_poly.pdbx_seq_one_letter_code
_entity_poly.pdbx_strand_id
1 'polypeptide(L)'
;MEIRLDGILTVPLVRYPHAADLPLPAYQTPGAAGFDLYAAIEQPLTLEPGERTLVPSGIALALPRGFEGQIRPRSGLALNHGLTVLNSPGTVDSDYRGEIKVLLINLGTEPFILHRGDRIAQCIIGVTVRAAWKEVG
;
A
#
# COMPACT_ATOMS: atom_id res chain seq x y z
N MET A 1 -13.48 -17.02 -6.30
CA MET A 1 -12.11 -16.54 -6.52
C MET A 1 -11.73 -16.83 -7.94
N GLU A 2 -11.37 -15.80 -8.67
CA GLU A 2 -11.09 -15.98 -10.10
C GLU A 2 -9.81 -15.29 -10.48
N ILE A 3 -8.81 -16.11 -10.81
CA ILE A 3 -7.64 -15.64 -11.53
C ILE A 3 -7.89 -15.92 -13.00
N ARG A 4 -7.83 -14.88 -13.83
CA ARG A 4 -7.98 -15.03 -15.28
C ARG A 4 -6.82 -15.85 -15.84
N LEU A 5 -7.02 -16.39 -17.06
CA LEU A 5 -5.99 -17.19 -17.73
C LEU A 5 -4.69 -16.41 -17.98
N ASP A 6 -4.77 -15.08 -18.03
CA ASP A 6 -3.59 -14.19 -18.15
C ASP A 6 -2.91 -13.91 -16.80
N GLY A 7 -3.31 -14.58 -15.72
CA GLY A 7 -2.75 -14.39 -14.38
C GLY A 7 -3.29 -13.17 -13.64
N ILE A 8 -4.37 -12.54 -14.13
CA ILE A 8 -4.96 -11.34 -13.51
C ILE A 8 -6.11 -11.73 -12.62
N LEU A 9 -6.07 -11.24 -11.38
CA LEU A 9 -7.16 -11.37 -10.41
C LEU A 9 -8.01 -10.10 -10.47
N THR A 10 -9.32 -10.24 -10.65
CA THR A 10 -10.24 -9.12 -10.56
C THR A 10 -10.52 -8.80 -9.10
N VAL A 11 -10.22 -7.58 -8.68
CA VAL A 11 -10.40 -7.12 -7.30
C VAL A 11 -11.36 -5.94 -7.29
N PRO A 12 -12.52 -6.04 -6.61
CA PRO A 12 -13.39 -4.90 -6.41
C PRO A 12 -12.68 -3.80 -5.62
N LEU A 13 -12.87 -2.56 -6.05
CA LEU A 13 -12.23 -1.40 -5.45
C LEU A 13 -13.26 -0.31 -5.20
N VAL A 14 -13.20 0.30 -4.04
CA VAL A 14 -13.95 1.53 -3.72
C VAL A 14 -12.97 2.69 -3.69
N ARG A 15 -13.30 3.77 -4.41
CA ARG A 15 -12.58 5.04 -4.32
C ARG A 15 -13.39 5.97 -3.43
N TYR A 16 -12.77 6.45 -2.34
CA TYR A 16 -13.44 7.36 -1.43
C TYR A 16 -13.57 8.76 -2.04
N PRO A 17 -14.58 9.55 -1.60
CA PRO A 17 -14.78 10.91 -2.14
C PRO A 17 -13.56 11.81 -2.02
N HIS A 18 -12.76 11.68 -0.94
CA HIS A 18 -11.55 12.50 -0.74
C HIS A 18 -10.41 12.14 -1.71
N ALA A 19 -10.59 11.12 -2.55
CA ALA A 19 -9.63 10.72 -3.56
C ALA A 19 -10.24 10.69 -4.96
N ALA A 20 -11.40 11.32 -5.17
CA ALA A 20 -12.15 11.21 -6.42
C ALA A 20 -11.37 11.74 -7.63
N ASP A 21 -10.50 12.71 -7.44
CA ASP A 21 -9.66 13.30 -8.49
C ASP A 21 -8.27 12.63 -8.62
N LEU A 22 -7.94 11.68 -7.74
CA LEU A 22 -6.68 10.96 -7.85
C LEU A 22 -6.82 9.78 -8.81
N PRO A 23 -5.71 9.38 -9.48
CA PRO A 23 -5.74 8.21 -10.35
C PRO A 23 -6.07 6.93 -9.58
N LEU A 24 -6.69 5.98 -10.26
CA LEU A 24 -6.76 4.62 -9.73
C LEU A 24 -5.35 4.02 -9.66
N PRO A 25 -5.10 3.10 -8.73
CA PRO A 25 -3.83 2.40 -8.69
C PRO A 25 -3.50 1.75 -10.04
N ALA A 26 -2.25 1.83 -10.44
CA ALA A 26 -1.80 1.25 -11.70
C ALA A 26 -0.41 0.67 -11.55
N TYR A 27 -0.18 -0.43 -12.26
CA TYR A 27 1.16 -0.98 -12.45
C TYR A 27 1.88 -0.08 -13.47
N GLN A 28 3.06 0.42 -13.12
CA GLN A 28 3.76 1.39 -13.96
C GLN A 28 4.44 0.75 -15.18
N THR A 29 4.73 -0.55 -15.10
CA THR A 29 5.30 -1.32 -16.21
C THR A 29 4.60 -2.67 -16.32
N PRO A 30 4.64 -3.33 -17.50
CA PRO A 30 4.02 -4.66 -17.65
C PRO A 30 4.58 -5.73 -16.72
N GLY A 31 5.83 -5.56 -16.25
CA GLY A 31 6.47 -6.51 -15.35
C GLY A 31 6.51 -6.06 -13.89
N ALA A 32 5.88 -4.95 -13.53
CA ALA A 32 5.87 -4.47 -12.16
C ALA A 32 5.12 -5.43 -11.25
N ALA A 33 5.71 -5.77 -10.09
CA ALA A 33 5.07 -6.63 -9.10
C ALA A 33 4.05 -5.87 -8.24
N GLY A 34 4.26 -4.58 -8.05
CA GLY A 34 3.41 -3.74 -7.22
C GLY A 34 2.78 -2.59 -7.99
N PHE A 35 1.62 -2.14 -7.51
CA PHE A 35 0.99 -0.91 -7.98
C PHE A 35 1.18 0.18 -6.95
N ASP A 36 1.30 1.43 -7.41
CA ASP A 36 1.55 2.57 -6.54
C ASP A 36 0.30 2.98 -5.75
N LEU A 37 0.53 3.40 -4.51
CA LEU A 37 -0.48 4.04 -3.66
C LEU A 37 -0.18 5.54 -3.58
N TYR A 38 -1.22 6.35 -3.67
CA TYR A 38 -1.14 7.81 -3.67
C TYR A 38 -1.53 8.38 -2.31
N ALA A 39 -0.93 9.51 -1.95
CA ALA A 39 -1.30 10.24 -0.74
C ALA A 39 -2.61 11.00 -0.98
N ALA A 40 -3.70 10.54 -0.37
CA ALA A 40 -5.00 11.18 -0.46
C ALA A 40 -5.20 12.20 0.67
N ILE A 41 -4.21 13.05 0.87
CA ILE A 41 -4.22 14.14 1.84
C ILE A 41 -4.72 15.42 1.20
N GLU A 42 -5.39 16.27 1.97
CA GLU A 42 -5.91 17.54 1.44
C GLU A 42 -4.87 18.66 1.46
N GLN A 43 -4.02 18.67 2.49
CA GLN A 43 -3.00 19.69 2.68
C GLN A 43 -1.61 19.03 2.69
N PRO A 44 -0.56 19.75 2.28
CA PRO A 44 0.81 19.26 2.43
C PRO A 44 1.10 18.88 3.87
N LEU A 45 1.83 17.79 4.03
CA LEU A 45 2.19 17.24 5.34
C LEU A 45 3.71 17.13 5.43
N THR A 46 4.30 17.81 6.41
CA THR A 46 5.75 17.71 6.67
C THR A 46 5.99 16.58 7.66
N LEU A 47 6.88 15.70 7.30
CA LEU A 47 7.34 14.60 8.14
C LEU A 47 8.78 14.85 8.52
N GLU A 48 9.01 15.25 9.77
CA GLU A 48 10.35 15.50 10.30
C GLU A 48 11.12 14.19 10.48
N PRO A 49 12.46 14.23 10.51
CA PRO A 49 13.26 13.02 10.78
C PRO A 49 12.79 12.33 12.07
N GLY A 50 12.55 11.03 11.97
CA GLY A 50 12.06 10.20 13.08
C GLY A 50 10.56 10.21 13.28
N GLU A 51 9.81 11.09 12.62
CA GLU A 51 8.36 11.14 12.72
C GLU A 51 7.70 10.06 11.86
N ARG A 52 6.55 9.56 12.34
CA ARG A 52 5.68 8.65 11.63
C ARG A 52 4.28 9.20 11.55
N THR A 53 3.57 8.85 10.49
CA THR A 53 2.18 9.25 10.30
C THR A 53 1.45 8.22 9.46
N LEU A 54 0.14 8.18 9.65
CA LEU A 54 -0.74 7.31 8.87
C LEU A 54 -1.34 8.14 7.73
N VAL A 55 -1.02 7.76 6.49
CA VAL A 55 -1.42 8.51 5.30
C VAL A 55 -2.53 7.75 4.58
N PRO A 56 -3.70 8.38 4.35
CA PRO A 56 -4.79 7.74 3.62
C PRO A 56 -4.42 7.56 2.15
N SER A 57 -4.81 6.44 1.57
CA SER A 57 -4.66 6.17 0.14
C SER A 57 -5.91 6.49 -0.66
N GLY A 58 -7.04 6.67 0.00
CA GLY A 58 -8.33 6.96 -0.64
C GLY A 58 -9.00 5.77 -1.30
N ILE A 59 -8.50 4.56 -1.11
CA ILE A 59 -9.10 3.35 -1.68
C ILE A 59 -9.30 2.26 -0.65
N ALA A 60 -10.29 1.42 -0.91
CA ALA A 60 -10.50 0.14 -0.22
C ALA A 60 -10.57 -0.97 -1.26
N LEU A 61 -10.06 -2.14 -0.90
CA LEU A 61 -10.05 -3.31 -1.76
C LEU A 61 -10.85 -4.45 -1.12
N ALA A 62 -11.53 -5.22 -1.96
CA ALA A 62 -12.18 -6.47 -1.54
C ALA A 62 -11.35 -7.64 -2.07
N LEU A 63 -10.27 -7.97 -1.37
CA LEU A 63 -9.42 -9.10 -1.75
C LEU A 63 -10.17 -10.41 -1.51
N PRO A 64 -10.15 -11.34 -2.47
CA PRO A 64 -10.72 -12.67 -2.25
C PRO A 64 -9.95 -13.45 -1.20
N ARG A 65 -10.65 -14.35 -0.52
CA ARG A 65 -10.01 -15.28 0.41
C ARG A 65 -8.89 -16.06 -0.29
N GLY A 66 -7.75 -16.21 0.40
CA GLY A 66 -6.56 -16.82 -0.16
C GLY A 66 -5.58 -15.84 -0.77
N PHE A 67 -5.89 -14.55 -0.70
CA PHE A 67 -5.02 -13.47 -1.15
C PHE A 67 -4.79 -12.45 -0.05
N GLU A 68 -3.67 -11.74 -0.15
CA GLU A 68 -3.33 -10.62 0.72
C GLU A 68 -2.79 -9.46 -0.10
N GLY A 69 -2.84 -8.26 0.47
CA GLY A 69 -2.07 -7.13 -0.02
C GLY A 69 -0.86 -6.92 0.89
N GLN A 70 0.30 -6.61 0.32
CA GLN A 70 1.49 -6.23 1.05
C GLN A 70 1.88 -4.81 0.70
N ILE A 71 1.88 -3.93 1.69
CA ILE A 71 2.28 -2.54 1.50
C ILE A 71 3.77 -2.44 1.77
N ARG A 72 4.52 -2.03 0.75
CA ARG A 72 5.98 -1.94 0.76
C ARG A 72 6.42 -0.54 0.40
N PRO A 73 7.62 -0.12 0.84
CA PRO A 73 8.14 1.17 0.44
C PRO A 73 8.49 1.21 -1.05
N ARG A 74 8.60 2.43 -1.58
CA ARG A 74 9.18 2.67 -2.89
C ARG A 74 10.69 2.88 -2.72
N SER A 75 11.47 2.18 -3.54
CA SER A 75 12.93 2.16 -3.42
C SER A 75 13.57 3.55 -3.57
N GLY A 76 13.05 4.38 -4.48
CA GLY A 76 13.58 5.73 -4.69
C GLY A 76 13.38 6.64 -3.49
N LEU A 77 12.21 6.59 -2.85
CA LEU A 77 11.94 7.38 -1.65
C LEU A 77 12.78 6.90 -0.47
N ALA A 78 12.95 5.59 -0.34
CA ALA A 78 13.77 5.02 0.72
C ALA A 78 15.23 5.41 0.56
N LEU A 79 15.76 5.29 -0.66
CA LEU A 79 17.18 5.60 -0.92
C LEU A 79 17.49 7.08 -0.81
N ASN A 80 16.66 7.93 -1.42
CA ASN A 80 16.96 9.35 -1.54
C ASN A 80 16.56 10.16 -0.32
N HIS A 81 15.54 9.73 0.43
CA HIS A 81 14.95 10.49 1.53
C HIS A 81 14.86 9.73 2.84
N GLY A 82 15.13 8.44 2.84
CA GLY A 82 14.93 7.60 4.02
C GLY A 82 13.45 7.42 4.38
N LEU A 83 12.55 7.73 3.46
CA LEU A 83 11.12 7.58 3.67
C LEU A 83 10.72 6.13 3.39
N THR A 84 10.11 5.48 4.37
CA THR A 84 9.73 4.07 4.26
C THR A 84 8.41 3.78 4.97
N VAL A 85 7.94 2.56 4.83
CA VAL A 85 6.75 2.06 5.53
C VAL A 85 7.22 1.38 6.81
N LEU A 86 6.81 1.93 7.95
CA LEU A 86 7.33 1.51 9.25
C LEU A 86 7.08 0.03 9.54
N ASN A 87 5.91 -0.48 9.19
CA ASN A 87 5.51 -1.86 9.40
C ASN A 87 5.73 -2.75 8.17
N SER A 88 6.65 -2.37 7.30
CA SER A 88 6.86 -3.08 6.03
C SER A 88 7.28 -4.54 6.23
N PRO A 89 6.62 -5.50 5.53
CA PRO A 89 5.45 -5.30 4.69
C PRO A 89 4.18 -5.12 5.51
N GLY A 90 3.44 -4.04 5.26
CA GLY A 90 2.13 -3.85 5.87
C GLY A 90 1.14 -4.85 5.30
N THR A 91 0.36 -5.50 6.14
CA THR A 91 -0.55 -6.55 5.72
C THR A 91 -1.96 -6.01 5.51
N VAL A 92 -2.51 -6.29 4.33
CA VAL A 92 -3.93 -6.07 4.02
C VAL A 92 -4.59 -7.44 3.93
N ASP A 93 -5.38 -7.79 4.92
CA ASP A 93 -6.06 -9.08 4.99
C ASP A 93 -7.22 -9.16 4.00
N SER A 94 -7.59 -10.37 3.59
CA SER A 94 -8.70 -10.58 2.66
C SER A 94 -10.04 -10.12 3.22
N ASP A 95 -10.22 -10.11 4.54
CA ASP A 95 -11.44 -9.64 5.21
C ASP A 95 -11.41 -8.16 5.60
N TYR A 96 -10.33 -7.46 5.30
CA TYR A 96 -10.26 -6.01 5.53
C TYR A 96 -11.01 -5.26 4.44
N ARG A 97 -11.99 -4.43 4.84
CA ARG A 97 -12.83 -3.65 3.92
C ARG A 97 -12.70 -2.15 4.12
N GLY A 98 -11.87 -1.72 5.06
CA GLY A 98 -11.64 -0.30 5.30
C GLY A 98 -10.68 0.33 4.31
N GLU A 99 -10.52 1.62 4.44
CA GLU A 99 -9.55 2.37 3.65
C GLU A 99 -8.13 1.87 3.93
N ILE A 100 -7.37 1.65 2.87
CA ILE A 100 -5.94 1.34 2.97
C ILE A 100 -5.21 2.61 3.35
N LYS A 101 -4.47 2.54 4.45
CA LYS A 101 -3.64 3.64 4.93
C LYS A 101 -2.19 3.17 5.03
N VAL A 102 -1.28 4.07 4.72
CA VAL A 102 0.15 3.78 4.70
C VAL A 102 0.81 4.41 5.91
N LEU A 103 1.45 3.59 6.72
CA LEU A 103 2.19 4.05 7.90
C LEU A 103 3.60 4.44 7.49
N LEU A 104 3.81 5.72 7.20
CA LEU A 104 5.11 6.24 6.79
C LEU A 104 5.94 6.68 7.97
N ILE A 105 7.25 6.52 7.84
CA ILE A 105 8.25 7.06 8.75
C ILE A 105 9.40 7.69 7.95
N ASN A 106 9.90 8.81 8.45
CA ASN A 106 11.08 9.45 7.89
C ASN A 106 12.31 9.01 8.70
N LEU A 107 13.11 8.12 8.14
CA LEU A 107 14.38 7.67 8.72
C LEU A 107 15.57 8.43 8.12
N GLY A 108 15.30 9.48 7.35
CA GLY A 108 16.35 10.34 6.80
C GLY A 108 16.81 11.40 7.78
N THR A 109 17.59 12.35 7.26
CA THR A 109 18.18 13.43 8.04
C THR A 109 17.52 14.79 7.79
N GLU A 110 16.66 14.87 6.76
CA GLU A 110 15.98 16.09 6.35
C GLU A 110 14.46 15.93 6.45
N PRO A 111 13.71 17.01 6.70
CA PRO A 111 12.25 16.95 6.62
C PRO A 111 11.81 16.54 5.22
N PHE A 112 10.73 15.77 5.14
CA PHE A 112 10.11 15.39 3.88
C PHE A 112 8.70 15.98 3.81
N ILE A 113 8.40 16.69 2.72
CA ILE A 113 7.09 17.27 2.51
C ILE A 113 6.29 16.37 1.57
N LEU A 114 5.19 15.81 2.08
CA LEU A 114 4.24 15.06 1.29
C LEU A 114 3.22 16.01 0.68
N HIS A 115 2.92 15.81 -0.59
CA HIS A 115 1.88 16.54 -1.30
C HIS A 115 0.78 15.57 -1.73
N ARG A 116 -0.43 16.11 -1.88
CA ARG A 116 -1.55 15.33 -2.42
C ARG A 116 -1.18 14.70 -3.75
N GLY A 117 -1.46 13.41 -3.89
CA GLY A 117 -1.18 12.67 -5.11
C GLY A 117 0.24 12.13 -5.22
N ASP A 118 1.10 12.37 -4.24
CA ASP A 118 2.42 11.75 -4.23
C ASP A 118 2.28 10.23 -4.15
N ARG A 119 3.12 9.52 -4.90
CA ARG A 119 3.24 8.07 -4.81
C ARG A 119 4.12 7.73 -3.62
N ILE A 120 3.52 7.19 -2.57
CA ILE A 120 4.18 7.05 -1.26
C ILE A 120 4.56 5.63 -0.89
N ALA A 121 3.99 4.66 -1.58
CA ALA A 121 4.21 3.24 -1.31
C ALA A 121 3.76 2.44 -2.51
N GLN A 122 3.98 1.14 -2.45
CA GLN A 122 3.43 0.20 -3.43
C GLN A 122 2.71 -0.94 -2.71
N CYS A 123 1.74 -1.52 -3.38
CA CYS A 123 1.00 -2.67 -2.88
C CYS A 123 1.20 -3.86 -3.82
N ILE A 124 1.49 -5.00 -3.25
CA ILE A 124 1.67 -6.26 -3.98
C ILE A 124 0.56 -7.21 -3.54
N ILE A 125 -0.13 -7.80 -4.51
CA ILE A 125 -1.12 -8.84 -4.24
C ILE A 125 -0.42 -10.19 -4.25
N GLY A 126 -0.55 -10.92 -3.15
CA GLY A 126 0.08 -12.22 -2.99
C GLY A 126 -0.92 -13.31 -2.61
N VAL A 127 -0.55 -14.54 -2.88
CA VAL A 127 -1.30 -15.72 -2.43
C VAL A 127 -0.88 -16.04 -1.00
N THR A 128 -1.87 -16.39 -0.15
CA THR A 128 -1.60 -16.77 1.23
C THR A 128 -1.85 -18.25 1.44
N VAL A 129 -1.08 -18.82 2.35
CA VAL A 129 -1.27 -20.18 2.84
C VAL A 129 -1.60 -20.11 4.32
N ARG A 130 -2.65 -20.80 4.73
CA ARG A 130 -3.01 -20.93 6.15
C ARG A 130 -2.45 -22.22 6.71
N ALA A 131 -1.91 -22.14 7.91
CA ALA A 131 -1.38 -23.31 8.62
C ALA A 131 -2.43 -23.87 9.58
N ALA A 132 -2.48 -25.18 9.69
CA ALA A 132 -3.12 -25.89 10.79
C ALA A 132 -2.02 -26.55 11.60
N TRP A 133 -2.03 -26.38 12.91
CA TRP A 133 -0.98 -26.91 13.76
C TRP A 133 -1.22 -28.39 14.07
N LYS A 134 -0.14 -29.18 14.00
CA LYS A 134 -0.10 -30.54 14.56
C LYS A 134 0.99 -30.52 15.63
N GLU A 135 0.57 -30.43 16.88
CA GLU A 135 1.53 -30.43 17.98
C GLU A 135 2.19 -31.83 18.10
N VAL A 136 3.49 -31.80 18.25
CA VAL A 136 4.29 -33.01 18.44
C VAL A 136 5.12 -32.85 19.70
N GLY A 137 5.43 -33.97 20.32
CA GLY A 137 6.15 -34.00 21.61
C GLY A 137 7.63 -33.74 21.53
#